data_767d41b151a26387618cc8d08ef90aa1
#
_entry.id   767d41b151a26387618cc8d08ef90aa1
#
_cell.length_a   1.000
_cell.length_b   1.000
_cell.length_c   1.000
_cell.angle_alpha   90.00
_cell.angle_beta   90.00
_cell.angle_gamma   90.00
#
_symmetry.space_group_name_H-M   'P 1'
#
loop_
_entity.id
_entity.type
_entity.pdbx_description
1 polymer ?
#
loop_
_entity_poly.entity_id
_entity_poly.type
_entity_poly.pdbx_seq_one_letter_code
_entity_poly.pdbx_strand_id
1 'polypeptide(L)'
;LNTFSLSHSIERRQPDYSLRILHQLLINREKPERILGGLRYSWEKGVTDTLERKKRLKLLLNCDIDIKTGRLKPQFALEKLVVNLCCLGKPSG
;
A
#
# COMPACT_ATOMS: atom_id res chain seq x y z
N LEU A 1 10.86 -4.17 -11.20
CA LEU A 1 9.73 -3.82 -10.35
C LEU A 1 10.21 -3.06 -9.12
N ASN A 2 9.46 -2.05 -8.72
CA ASN A 2 9.79 -1.22 -7.58
C ASN A 2 8.52 -0.68 -6.93
N THR A 3 8.67 0.19 -5.92
CA THR A 3 7.52 0.75 -5.22
C THR A 3 6.65 1.61 -6.12
N PHE A 4 7.22 2.25 -7.14
CA PHE A 4 6.42 3.00 -8.11
C PHE A 4 5.52 2.07 -8.92
N SER A 5 6.01 0.90 -9.30
CA SER A 5 5.20 -0.10 -10.00
C SER A 5 4.03 -0.55 -9.11
N LEU A 6 4.30 -0.74 -7.82
CA LEU A 6 3.27 -1.09 -6.85
C LEU A 6 2.22 0.01 -6.74
N SER A 7 2.66 1.25 -6.56
CA SER A 7 1.76 2.39 -6.45
C SER A 7 0.90 2.53 -7.71
N HIS A 8 1.49 2.39 -8.87
CA HIS A 8 0.80 2.50 -10.15
C HIS A 8 -0.28 1.43 -10.30
N SER A 9 0.02 0.19 -9.94
CA SER A 9 -0.95 -0.91 -10.01
C SER A 9 -2.11 -0.70 -9.03
N ILE A 10 -1.83 -0.13 -7.86
CA ILE A 10 -2.87 0.22 -6.89
C ILE A 10 -3.80 1.30 -7.46
N GLU A 11 -3.23 2.31 -8.11
CA GLU A 11 -4.02 3.35 -8.77
C GLU A 11 -4.96 2.77 -9.83
N ARG A 12 -4.50 1.75 -10.53
CA ARG A 12 -5.29 1.07 -11.55
C ARG A 12 -6.25 0.04 -10.96
N ARG A 13 -6.29 -0.09 -9.64
CA ARG A 13 -7.19 -0.99 -8.91
C ARG A 13 -7.08 -2.44 -9.37
N GLN A 14 -5.83 -2.91 -9.45
CA GLN A 14 -5.51 -4.28 -9.86
C GLN A 14 -4.93 -5.03 -8.66
N PRO A 15 -5.78 -5.57 -7.77
CA PRO A 15 -5.28 -6.18 -6.53
C PRO A 15 -4.38 -7.39 -6.78
N ASP A 16 -4.74 -8.26 -7.71
CA ASP A 16 -3.94 -9.46 -7.99
C ASP A 16 -2.54 -9.08 -8.48
N TYR A 17 -2.47 -8.15 -9.41
CA TYR A 17 -1.20 -7.70 -9.95
C TYR A 17 -0.39 -6.94 -8.87
N SER A 18 -1.08 -6.12 -8.09
CA SER A 18 -0.43 -5.38 -6.99
C SER A 18 0.18 -6.34 -5.96
N LEU A 19 -0.53 -7.42 -5.62
CA LEU A 19 -0.01 -8.41 -4.70
C LEU A 19 1.21 -9.14 -5.27
N ARG A 20 1.22 -9.40 -6.58
CA ARG A 20 2.41 -9.99 -7.22
C ARG A 20 3.62 -9.09 -7.11
N ILE A 21 3.43 -7.79 -7.35
CA ILE A 21 4.52 -6.82 -7.22
C ILE A 21 4.99 -6.77 -5.78
N LEU A 22 4.06 -6.72 -4.83
CA LEU A 22 4.41 -6.71 -3.41
C LEU A 22 5.24 -7.94 -3.04
N HIS A 23 4.83 -9.13 -3.49
CA HIS A 23 5.55 -10.36 -3.20
C HIS A 23 6.95 -10.35 -3.78
N GLN A 24 7.12 -9.79 -4.99
CA GLN A 24 8.45 -9.66 -5.60
C GLN A 24 9.34 -8.72 -4.79
N LEU A 25 8.79 -7.61 -4.32
CA LEU A 25 9.56 -6.69 -3.48
C LEU A 25 10.01 -7.37 -2.19
N LEU A 26 9.14 -8.15 -1.57
CA LEU A 26 9.47 -8.86 -0.34
C LEU A 26 10.49 -9.97 -0.57
N ILE A 27 10.38 -10.70 -1.68
CA ILE A 27 11.36 -11.73 -2.06
C ILE A 27 12.72 -11.08 -2.29
N ASN A 28 12.75 -9.89 -2.88
CA ASN A 28 13.98 -9.14 -3.11
C ASN A 28 14.48 -8.43 -1.85
N ARG A 29 13.91 -8.76 -0.70
CA ARG A 29 14.29 -8.24 0.61
C ARG A 29 14.10 -6.74 0.77
N GLU A 30 13.14 -6.18 0.05
CA GLU A 30 12.75 -4.79 0.27
C GLU A 30 12.12 -4.69 1.66
N LYS A 31 12.56 -3.73 2.45
CA LYS A 31 12.08 -3.59 3.82
C LYS A 31 10.67 -2.99 3.83
N PRO A 32 9.79 -3.48 4.75
CA PRO A 32 8.43 -2.94 4.85
C PRO A 32 8.37 -1.42 4.98
N GLU A 33 9.24 -0.82 5.79
CA GLU A 33 9.25 0.63 5.97
C GLU A 33 9.62 1.37 4.70
N ARG A 34 10.42 0.75 3.81
CA ARG A 34 10.74 1.34 2.52
C ARG A 34 9.54 1.30 1.57
N ILE A 35 8.79 0.19 1.62
CA ILE A 35 7.58 0.06 0.81
C ILE A 35 6.57 1.12 1.25
N LEU A 36 6.33 1.23 2.56
CA LEU A 36 5.41 2.23 3.10
C LEU A 36 5.84 3.66 2.75
N GLY A 37 7.14 3.95 2.92
CA GLY A 37 7.68 5.27 2.60
C GLY A 37 7.57 5.61 1.12
N GLY A 38 7.81 4.63 0.26
CA GLY A 38 7.69 4.81 -1.19
C GLY A 38 6.25 5.09 -1.63
N LEU A 39 5.28 4.38 -1.03
CA LEU A 39 3.88 4.64 -1.31
C LEU A 39 3.48 6.05 -0.88
N ARG A 40 3.88 6.43 0.33
CA ARG A 40 3.60 7.76 0.85
C ARG A 40 4.18 8.85 -0.05
N TYR A 41 5.42 8.69 -0.45
CA TYR A 41 6.09 9.64 -1.35
C TYR A 41 5.34 9.77 -2.68
N SER A 42 4.93 8.65 -3.24
CA SER A 42 4.18 8.61 -4.49
C SER A 42 2.87 9.39 -4.37
N TRP A 43 2.17 9.23 -3.24
CA TRP A 43 0.90 9.93 -3.01
C TRP A 43 1.08 11.42 -2.82
N GLU A 44 2.14 11.85 -2.17
CA GLU A 44 2.44 13.28 -2.01
C GLU A 44 2.63 13.96 -3.36
N LYS A 45 3.16 13.22 -4.35
CA LYS A 45 3.37 13.76 -5.69
C LYS A 45 2.14 13.65 -6.59
N GLY A 46 1.38 12.57 -6.47
CA GLY A 46 0.34 12.24 -7.45
C GLY A 46 -1.10 12.39 -6.99
N VAL A 47 -1.36 12.41 -5.67
CA VAL A 47 -2.73 12.48 -5.16
C VAL A 47 -3.05 13.90 -4.75
N THR A 48 -3.94 14.55 -5.50
CA THR A 48 -4.32 15.95 -5.25
C THR A 48 -5.55 16.08 -4.37
N ASP A 49 -6.41 15.07 -4.33
CA ASP A 49 -7.62 15.07 -3.50
C ASP A 49 -7.23 14.88 -2.03
N THR A 50 -7.54 15.88 -1.21
CA THR A 50 -7.17 15.89 0.21
C THR A 50 -7.86 14.76 0.98
N LEU A 51 -9.13 14.50 0.70
CA LEU A 51 -9.89 13.45 1.39
C LEU A 51 -9.34 12.06 1.04
N GLU A 52 -9.05 11.84 -0.23
CA GLU A 52 -8.46 10.59 -0.69
C GLU A 52 -7.10 10.37 -0.05
N ARG A 53 -6.27 11.40 0.01
CA ARG A 53 -4.96 11.34 0.66
C ARG A 53 -5.09 10.95 2.13
N LYS A 54 -6.03 11.56 2.85
CA LYS A 54 -6.25 11.25 4.26
C LYS A 54 -6.65 9.79 4.47
N LYS A 55 -7.52 9.26 3.62
CA LYS A 55 -7.94 7.87 3.69
C LYS A 55 -6.76 6.92 3.47
N ARG A 56 -5.94 7.22 2.49
CA ARG A 56 -4.75 6.41 2.18
C ARG A 56 -3.74 6.45 3.31
N LEU A 57 -3.48 7.63 3.86
CA LEU A 57 -2.55 7.79 4.98
C LEU A 57 -3.03 7.05 6.22
N LYS A 58 -4.33 7.05 6.47
CA LYS A 58 -4.90 6.32 7.60
C LYS A 58 -4.67 4.81 7.46
N LEU A 59 -4.90 4.27 6.26
CA LEU A 59 -4.66 2.85 6.00
C LEU A 59 -3.17 2.52 6.16
N LEU A 60 -2.30 3.38 5.67
CA LEU A 60 -0.86 3.19 5.77
C LEU A 60 -0.41 3.22 7.23
N LEU A 61 -0.93 4.16 8.01
CA LEU A 61 -0.61 4.26 9.43
C LEU A 61 -1.09 3.03 10.20
N ASN A 62 -2.27 2.53 9.90
CA ASN A 62 -2.78 1.30 10.52
C ASN A 62 -1.88 0.11 10.20
N CYS A 63 -1.39 0.02 8.97
CA CYS A 63 -0.45 -1.02 8.58
C CYS A 63 0.85 -0.92 9.38
N ASP A 64 1.39 0.29 9.50
CA ASP A 64 2.62 0.54 10.25
C ASP A 64 2.45 0.13 11.71
N ILE A 65 1.33 0.49 12.32
CA ILE A 65 1.03 0.12 13.72
C ILE A 65 0.92 -1.39 13.87
N ASP A 66 0.23 -2.06 12.94
CA ASP A 66 0.08 -3.52 13.00
C ASP A 66 1.44 -4.22 12.96
N ILE A 67 2.36 -3.72 12.15
CA ILE A 67 3.72 -4.26 12.06
C ILE A 67 4.49 -4.00 13.36
N LYS A 68 4.47 -2.75 13.83
CA LYS A 68 5.26 -2.34 15.01
C LYS A 68 4.78 -2.98 16.29
N THR A 69 3.48 -3.24 16.41
CA THR A 69 2.93 -3.87 17.62
C THR A 69 2.92 -5.40 17.53
N GLY A 70 3.35 -5.96 16.40
CA GLY A 70 3.36 -7.42 16.20
C GLY A 70 1.97 -8.01 16.02
N ARG A 71 0.96 -7.17 15.78
CA ARG A 71 -0.41 -7.64 15.57
C ARG A 71 -0.54 -8.47 14.31
N LEU A 72 0.19 -8.08 13.27
CA LEU A 72 0.30 -8.83 12.02
C LEU A 72 1.76 -8.93 11.60
N LYS A 73 2.11 -10.04 10.97
CA LYS A 73 3.42 -10.14 10.33
C LYS A 73 3.51 -9.11 9.21
N PRO A 74 4.72 -8.55 8.95
CA PRO A 74 4.86 -7.51 7.92
C PRO A 74 4.27 -7.89 6.58
N GLN A 75 4.46 -9.12 6.13
CA GLN A 75 3.90 -9.57 4.86
C GLN A 75 2.38 -9.44 4.85
N PHE A 76 1.71 -9.93 5.89
CA PHE A 76 0.25 -9.92 5.95
C PHE A 76 -0.29 -8.51 6.12
N ALA A 77 0.40 -7.66 6.90
CA ALA A 77 0.01 -6.27 7.07
C ALA A 77 0.04 -5.52 5.73
N LEU A 78 1.10 -5.76 4.96
CA LEU A 78 1.25 -5.14 3.64
C LEU A 78 0.23 -5.66 2.63
N GLU A 79 -0.05 -6.96 2.65
CA GLU A 79 -1.08 -7.54 1.78
C GLU A 79 -2.45 -6.93 2.07
N LYS A 80 -2.79 -6.81 3.34
CA LYS A 80 -4.03 -6.18 3.77
C LYS A 80 -4.10 -4.73 3.30
N LEU A 81 -3.01 -3.99 3.44
CA LEU A 81 -2.92 -2.61 3.00
C LEU A 81 -3.17 -2.50 1.49
N VAL A 82 -2.51 -3.33 0.70
CA VAL A 82 -2.64 -3.29 -0.76
C VAL A 82 -4.07 -3.56 -1.19
N VAL A 83 -4.71 -4.58 -0.63
CA VAL A 83 -6.09 -4.90 -0.96
C VAL A 83 -7.02 -3.75 -0.58
N ASN A 84 -6.85 -3.20 0.62
CA ASN A 84 -7.68 -2.08 1.07
C ASN A 84 -7.51 -0.85 0.19
N LEU A 85 -6.29 -0.56 -0.24
CA LEU A 85 -6.02 0.57 -1.13
C LEU A 85 -6.69 0.37 -2.49
N CYS A 86 -6.62 -0.84 -3.04
CA CYS A 86 -7.25 -1.14 -4.32
C CYS A 86 -8.78 -1.02 -4.26
N CYS A 87 -9.36 -1.26 -3.09
CA CYS A 87 -10.81 -1.18 -2.88
C CYS A 87 -11.28 0.21 -2.45
N LEU A 88 -10.35 1.10 -2.13
CA LEU A 88 -10.69 2.43 -1.63
C LEU A 88 -11.35 3.26 -2.74
N GLY A 89 -12.45 3.92 -2.40
CA GLY A 89 -13.14 4.78 -3.35
C GLY A 89 -14.04 4.04 -4.35
N LYS A 90 -14.14 2.72 -4.26
CA LYS A 90 -15.10 2.00 -5.09
C LYS A 90 -16.51 2.31 -4.59
N PRO A 91 -17.46 2.57 -5.50
CA PRO A 91 -18.84 2.75 -5.08
C PRO A 91 -19.33 1.47 -4.39
N SER A 92 -19.97 1.65 -3.26
CA SER A 92 -20.54 0.53 -2.53
C SER A 92 -21.81 0.05 -3.24
N GLY A 93 -21.85 -1.19 -3.54
CA GLY A 93 -23.03 -1.78 -4.15
C GLY A 93 -22.77 -2.39 -5.46
#